data_ffd4a27f919e43f1214cb6de2a01b708
#
_entry.id   ffd4a27f919e43f1214cb6de2a01b708
#
_cell.length_a   1.000
_cell.length_b   1.000
_cell.length_c   1.000
_cell.angle_alpha   90.00
_cell.angle_beta   90.00
_cell.angle_gamma   90.00
#
_symmetry.space_group_name_H-M   'P 1'
#
loop_
_entity.id
_entity.type
_entity.pdbx_description
1 polymer ?
#
loop_
_entity_poly.entity_id
_entity_poly.type
_entity_poly.pdbx_seq_one_letter_code
_entity_poly.pdbx_strand_id
1 'polypeptide(L)'
;MEDDFSKFRLITGIATVEKNLPVIVLPEKKNVSEQPVAISKNWILGIVLVILMLLLMATLAISEQQTRHHAAHSELISRMQMHHLHLSRVAQQALMGNASAFTQLQDSQRQLNQYIDLLSQGGGYRNLKIAPLSDLALSLSLDAYHSHWQHEQKQINVILNHQDSLIKLGNNIRAISITQSQLIKFIDELIHHMQQIGNLSHEIRGMEALKSHVRNITRNVNTILPNEFLMAEIAKQLAQDYAQIAAITQNLIQGNNALISVANKNETIQDLLSHVHALLRKFDDHMNMIQKEISAVLPSKLAIHEIANKNEAILSMTSELDDEIQEHGLYVDSIINALIYILGAGVALTLIFFAKLLQQSSRNQALASKHEVDKTQKAIHKLLSDMRKIADGDLTVRTNVTHPTTGAIADAINYTIEELHTLVEQVNQATALVVKSSDQAQYVSS
;
A
#
# COMPACT_ATOMS: atom_id res chain seq x y z
N MET A 1 29.89 29.19 -25.31
CA MET A 1 30.99 29.09 -24.36
C MET A 1 31.47 27.65 -24.51
N GLU A 2 32.13 27.29 -25.59
CA GLU A 2 33.48 27.70 -26.07
C GLU A 2 34.57 27.48 -25.05
N ASP A 3 35.54 26.78 -25.62
CA ASP A 3 36.94 26.69 -25.23
C ASP A 3 37.29 25.61 -24.18
N ASP A 4 38.18 24.77 -24.43
CA ASP A 4 39.45 24.68 -25.19
C ASP A 4 40.35 23.75 -24.37
N PHE A 5 40.94 22.75 -24.93
CA PHE A 5 42.31 22.34 -24.56
C PHE A 5 42.84 21.30 -25.58
N SER A 6 43.30 21.85 -26.68
CA SER A 6 44.34 21.23 -27.51
C SER A 6 45.68 21.48 -26.84
N LYS A 7 46.65 20.59 -27.09
CA LYS A 7 48.10 20.68 -26.97
C LYS A 7 48.73 19.79 -25.89
N PHE A 8 49.35 18.75 -26.37
CA PHE A 8 50.80 18.59 -26.16
C PHE A 8 51.39 17.72 -27.28
N ARG A 9 52.21 18.36 -28.07
CA ARG A 9 53.10 17.81 -29.09
C ARG A 9 54.53 17.98 -28.61
N LEU A 10 55.43 17.10 -29.17
CA LEU A 10 56.91 17.17 -29.24
C LEU A 10 57.63 16.46 -28.08
N ILE A 11 58.62 15.59 -28.36
CA ILE A 11 59.92 15.82 -29.03
C ILE A 11 60.55 14.45 -29.40
N THR A 12 60.77 14.16 -30.61
CA THR A 12 62.01 13.91 -31.39
C THR A 12 63.25 13.30 -30.70
N GLY A 13 63.84 12.29 -31.37
CA GLY A 13 65.25 11.90 -31.15
C GLY A 13 65.60 10.53 -31.80
N ILE A 14 65.79 10.47 -33.07
CA ILE A 14 66.85 9.91 -33.93
C ILE A 14 67.84 8.96 -33.21
N ALA A 15 67.91 7.70 -33.69
CA ALA A 15 69.21 7.06 -34.06
C ALA A 15 68.97 5.77 -34.84
N THR A 16 69.40 5.75 -36.09
CA THR A 16 69.60 4.62 -37.00
C THR A 16 70.71 3.70 -36.44
N VAL A 17 70.37 2.40 -36.33
CA VAL A 17 71.39 1.33 -36.38
C VAL A 17 70.85 0.20 -37.22
N GLU A 18 71.40 0.10 -38.42
CA GLU A 18 71.31 -1.01 -39.34
C GLU A 18 72.13 -2.20 -38.81
N LYS A 19 71.57 -3.36 -38.57
CA LYS A 19 72.31 -4.65 -38.60
C LYS A 19 71.35 -5.85 -38.66
N ASN A 20 71.42 -6.46 -39.79
CA ASN A 20 71.20 -7.89 -40.14
C ASN A 20 70.60 -8.75 -38.99
N LEU A 21 69.32 -9.09 -39.22
CA LEU A 21 68.69 -10.20 -38.54
C LEU A 21 68.12 -11.17 -39.63
N PRO A 22 68.18 -12.50 -39.38
CA PRO A 22 67.79 -13.47 -40.39
C PRO A 22 66.27 -13.40 -40.62
N VAL A 23 65.87 -13.60 -41.86
CA VAL A 23 64.50 -13.69 -42.35
C VAL A 23 63.79 -14.85 -41.64
N ILE A 24 63.01 -14.50 -40.64
CA ILE A 24 62.02 -15.44 -40.07
C ILE A 24 60.90 -15.53 -41.10
N VAL A 25 60.82 -16.63 -41.78
CA VAL A 25 59.68 -17.00 -42.63
C VAL A 25 58.49 -17.19 -41.68
N LEU A 26 57.62 -16.17 -41.64
CA LEU A 26 56.34 -16.29 -40.97
C LEU A 26 55.52 -17.39 -41.66
N PRO A 27 54.92 -18.31 -40.93
CA PRO A 27 54.03 -19.29 -41.53
C PRO A 27 52.84 -18.56 -42.14
N GLU A 28 52.56 -18.94 -43.38
CA GLU A 28 51.44 -18.51 -44.20
C GLU A 28 50.15 -18.49 -43.37
N LYS A 29 49.48 -17.31 -43.27
CA LYS A 29 48.16 -17.19 -42.64
C LYS A 29 47.22 -18.15 -43.37
N LYS A 30 47.00 -19.33 -42.79
CA LYS A 30 45.84 -20.12 -43.15
C LYS A 30 44.61 -19.23 -42.98
N ASN A 31 43.91 -18.96 -44.08
CA ASN A 31 42.58 -18.40 -44.09
C ASN A 31 41.72 -19.20 -43.09
N VAL A 32 41.56 -18.65 -41.89
CA VAL A 32 40.49 -19.09 -41.00
C VAL A 32 39.21 -18.66 -41.68
N SER A 33 38.58 -19.59 -42.39
CA SER A 33 37.21 -19.40 -42.83
C SER A 33 36.43 -18.98 -41.62
N GLU A 34 35.86 -17.76 -41.64
CA GLU A 34 34.84 -17.32 -40.69
C GLU A 34 33.68 -18.32 -40.79
N GLN A 35 33.73 -19.37 -40.01
CA GLN A 35 32.54 -20.15 -39.76
C GLN A 35 31.59 -19.22 -39.04
N PRO A 36 30.35 -19.04 -39.50
CA PRO A 36 29.36 -18.31 -38.77
C PRO A 36 29.30 -18.93 -37.37
N VAL A 37 29.45 -18.09 -36.34
CA VAL A 37 29.31 -18.51 -34.96
C VAL A 37 27.94 -19.14 -34.86
N ALA A 38 27.87 -20.45 -34.98
CA ALA A 38 26.65 -21.21 -34.72
C ALA A 38 26.28 -20.91 -33.27
N ILE A 39 25.28 -20.01 -33.08
CA ILE A 39 24.73 -19.68 -31.77
C ILE A 39 24.36 -21.02 -31.13
N SER A 40 25.13 -21.45 -30.18
CA SER A 40 24.92 -22.77 -29.55
C SER A 40 23.50 -22.76 -28.99
N LYS A 41 22.74 -23.83 -29.22
CA LYS A 41 21.36 -23.99 -28.69
C LYS A 41 21.25 -23.63 -27.20
N ASN A 42 22.34 -23.80 -26.46
CA ASN A 42 22.45 -23.49 -25.02
C ASN A 42 22.38 -21.98 -24.74
N TRP A 43 22.92 -21.12 -25.60
CA TRP A 43 22.87 -19.67 -25.41
C TRP A 43 21.46 -19.09 -25.65
N ILE A 44 20.75 -19.61 -26.67
CA ILE A 44 19.35 -19.25 -26.92
C ILE A 44 18.47 -19.62 -25.71
N LEU A 45 18.68 -20.81 -25.15
CA LEU A 45 17.93 -21.26 -23.95
C LEU A 45 18.22 -20.38 -22.74
N GLY A 46 19.48 -19.95 -22.57
CA GLY A 46 19.86 -19.01 -21.51
C GLY A 46 19.14 -17.66 -21.63
N ILE A 47 19.05 -17.11 -22.87
CA ILE A 47 18.33 -15.87 -23.13
C ILE A 47 16.82 -16.04 -22.83
N VAL A 48 16.21 -17.14 -23.28
CA VAL A 48 14.79 -17.43 -23.01
C VAL A 48 14.53 -17.51 -21.50
N LEU A 49 15.41 -18.16 -20.73
CA LEU A 49 15.31 -18.23 -19.29
C LEU A 49 15.36 -16.84 -18.63
N VAL A 50 16.31 -15.99 -19.05
CA VAL A 50 16.42 -14.61 -18.52
C VAL A 50 15.17 -13.79 -18.84
N ILE A 51 14.64 -13.89 -20.05
CA ILE A 51 13.41 -13.17 -20.46
C ILE A 51 12.22 -13.65 -19.61
N LEU A 52 12.06 -14.98 -19.43
CA LEU A 52 10.98 -15.52 -18.60
C LEU A 52 11.11 -15.08 -17.12
N MET A 53 12.33 -15.04 -16.58
CA MET A 53 12.56 -14.51 -15.22
C MET A 53 12.21 -13.03 -15.09
N LEU A 54 12.60 -12.21 -16.07
CA LEU A 54 12.27 -10.79 -16.08
C LEU A 54 10.75 -10.56 -16.19
N LEU A 55 10.05 -11.33 -17.03
CA LEU A 55 8.60 -11.28 -17.13
C LEU A 55 7.94 -11.72 -15.82
N LEU A 56 8.43 -12.77 -15.18
CA LEU A 56 7.90 -13.23 -13.88
C LEU A 56 8.12 -12.16 -12.81
N MET A 57 9.28 -11.54 -12.73
CA MET A 57 9.54 -10.45 -11.78
C MET A 57 8.65 -9.22 -12.04
N ALA A 58 8.45 -8.87 -13.31
CA ALA A 58 7.56 -7.77 -13.69
C ALA A 58 6.10 -8.06 -13.30
N THR A 59 5.60 -9.28 -13.54
CA THR A 59 4.22 -9.65 -13.15
C THR A 59 4.04 -9.68 -11.64
N LEU A 60 5.02 -10.14 -10.87
CA LEU A 60 4.99 -10.09 -9.41
C LEU A 60 4.96 -8.64 -8.88
N ALA A 61 5.75 -7.75 -9.46
CA ALA A 61 5.76 -6.33 -9.08
C ALA A 61 4.42 -5.65 -9.39
N ILE A 62 3.80 -5.96 -10.54
CA ILE A 62 2.47 -5.47 -10.92
C ILE A 62 1.41 -6.01 -9.95
N SER A 63 1.45 -7.30 -9.61
CA SER A 63 0.54 -7.93 -8.65
C SER A 63 0.59 -7.24 -7.28
N GLU A 64 1.79 -7.00 -6.75
CA GLU A 64 1.94 -6.32 -5.45
C GLU A 64 1.40 -4.88 -5.50
N GLN A 65 1.66 -4.15 -6.57
CA GLN A 65 1.14 -2.79 -6.74
C GLN A 65 -0.39 -2.77 -6.84
N GLN A 66 -0.99 -3.71 -7.58
CA GLN A 66 -2.43 -3.83 -7.75
C GLN A 66 -3.14 -4.11 -6.42
N THR A 67 -2.65 -5.10 -5.67
CA THR A 67 -3.21 -5.44 -4.34
C THR A 67 -3.16 -4.25 -3.37
N ARG A 68 -2.09 -3.47 -3.40
CA ARG A 68 -1.98 -2.24 -2.60
C ARG A 68 -3.02 -1.18 -3.01
N HIS A 69 -3.29 -1.02 -4.30
CA HIS A 69 -4.30 -0.07 -4.79
C HIS A 69 -5.72 -0.50 -4.38
N HIS A 70 -6.07 -1.78 -4.52
CA HIS A 70 -7.37 -2.30 -4.08
C HIS A 70 -7.58 -2.12 -2.57
N ALA A 71 -6.60 -2.47 -1.75
CA ALA A 71 -6.65 -2.25 -0.31
C ALA A 71 -6.84 -0.77 0.06
N ALA A 72 -6.19 0.15 -0.67
CA ALA A 72 -6.33 1.57 -0.43
C ALA A 72 -7.71 2.12 -0.83
N HIS A 73 -8.30 1.64 -1.94
CA HIS A 73 -9.67 2.00 -2.33
C HIS A 73 -10.69 1.52 -1.28
N SER A 74 -10.62 0.25 -0.85
CA SER A 74 -11.50 -0.30 0.18
C SER A 74 -11.33 0.43 1.53
N GLU A 75 -10.10 0.82 1.92
CA GLU A 75 -9.88 1.66 3.10
C GLU A 75 -10.58 3.01 2.97
N LEU A 76 -10.52 3.68 1.82
CA LEU A 76 -11.21 4.95 1.61
C LEU A 76 -12.71 4.81 1.77
N ILE A 77 -13.32 3.78 1.16
CA ILE A 77 -14.76 3.53 1.26
C ILE A 77 -15.18 3.22 2.70
N SER A 78 -14.43 2.38 3.40
CA SER A 78 -14.69 2.10 4.83
C SER A 78 -14.65 3.37 5.67
N ARG A 79 -13.74 4.31 5.36
CA ARG A 79 -13.70 5.62 6.00
C ARG A 79 -14.90 6.50 5.64
N MET A 80 -15.34 6.45 4.38
CA MET A 80 -16.56 7.16 3.95
C MET A 80 -17.77 6.67 4.74
N GLN A 81 -17.96 5.35 4.88
CA GLN A 81 -19.02 4.75 5.69
C GLN A 81 -18.96 5.23 7.15
N MET A 82 -17.76 5.22 7.74
CA MET A 82 -17.57 5.68 9.12
C MET A 82 -17.94 7.15 9.29
N HIS A 83 -17.57 8.01 8.32
CA HIS A 83 -17.93 9.43 8.37
C HIS A 83 -19.43 9.65 8.21
N HIS A 84 -20.14 8.89 7.36
CA HIS A 84 -21.60 8.97 7.26
C HIS A 84 -22.32 8.58 8.56
N LEU A 85 -21.92 7.49 9.19
CA LEU A 85 -22.43 7.10 10.49
C LEU A 85 -22.19 8.16 11.56
N HIS A 86 -21.04 8.82 11.51
CA HIS A 86 -20.68 9.91 12.40
C HIS A 86 -21.49 11.17 12.14
N LEU A 87 -21.75 11.51 10.88
CA LEU A 87 -22.49 12.72 10.47
C LEU A 87 -23.88 12.78 11.07
N SER A 88 -24.67 11.72 10.97
CA SER A 88 -26.03 11.66 11.51
C SER A 88 -26.07 11.96 13.03
N ARG A 89 -25.16 11.36 13.78
CA ARG A 89 -25.03 11.59 15.22
C ARG A 89 -24.59 13.01 15.55
N VAL A 90 -23.60 13.52 14.82
CA VAL A 90 -23.05 14.87 15.06
C VAL A 90 -24.05 15.95 14.65
N ALA A 91 -24.85 15.73 13.60
CA ALA A 91 -25.94 16.61 13.20
C ALA A 91 -26.98 16.76 14.31
N GLN A 92 -27.35 15.67 14.99
CA GLN A 92 -28.24 15.72 16.16
C GLN A 92 -27.63 16.51 17.32
N GLN A 93 -26.32 16.36 17.58
CA GLN A 93 -25.62 17.15 18.60
C GLN A 93 -25.54 18.63 18.24
N ALA A 94 -25.36 18.97 16.96
CA ALA A 94 -25.40 20.34 16.47
C ALA A 94 -26.79 20.97 16.70
N LEU A 95 -27.88 20.22 16.47
CA LEU A 95 -29.23 20.67 16.80
C LEU A 95 -29.39 21.03 18.27
N MET A 96 -28.76 20.28 19.17
CA MET A 96 -28.77 20.56 20.62
C MET A 96 -27.89 21.76 21.00
N GLY A 97 -27.32 22.46 20.03
CA GLY A 97 -26.45 23.62 20.24
C GLY A 97 -25.08 23.28 20.79
N ASN A 98 -24.56 22.08 20.52
CA ASN A 98 -23.19 21.73 20.87
C ASN A 98 -22.20 22.35 19.89
N ALA A 99 -21.42 23.34 20.33
CA ALA A 99 -20.48 24.06 19.47
C ALA A 99 -19.43 23.16 18.79
N SER A 100 -18.94 22.13 19.47
CA SER A 100 -17.94 21.21 18.90
C SER A 100 -18.50 20.34 17.75
N ALA A 101 -19.82 20.12 17.74
CA ALA A 101 -20.47 19.33 16.70
C ALA A 101 -20.41 20.03 15.32
N PHE A 102 -20.47 21.35 15.27
CA PHE A 102 -20.36 22.08 14.00
C PHE A 102 -18.98 21.93 13.37
N THR A 103 -17.92 22.00 14.16
CA THR A 103 -16.56 21.72 13.68
C THR A 103 -16.44 20.29 13.16
N GLN A 104 -17.01 19.32 13.88
CA GLN A 104 -16.98 17.90 13.44
C GLN A 104 -17.79 17.67 12.16
N LEU A 105 -18.92 18.38 11.96
CA LEU A 105 -19.66 18.34 10.70
C LEU A 105 -18.83 18.86 9.53
N GLN A 106 -18.17 20.02 9.71
CA GLN A 106 -17.30 20.61 8.68
C GLN A 106 -16.11 19.70 8.36
N ASP A 107 -15.50 19.09 9.38
CA ASP A 107 -14.35 18.19 9.19
C ASP A 107 -14.78 16.92 8.46
N SER A 108 -15.91 16.31 8.83
CA SER A 108 -16.44 15.14 8.14
C SER A 108 -16.81 15.45 6.68
N GLN A 109 -17.44 16.61 6.42
CA GLN A 109 -17.75 17.07 5.06
C GLN A 109 -16.48 17.23 4.22
N ARG A 110 -15.43 17.85 4.79
CA ARG A 110 -14.15 18.04 4.09
C ARG A 110 -13.47 16.73 3.78
N GLN A 111 -13.45 15.77 4.73
CA GLN A 111 -12.83 14.48 4.54
C GLN A 111 -13.58 13.63 3.51
N LEU A 112 -14.91 13.62 3.53
CA LEU A 112 -15.70 12.92 2.52
C LEU A 112 -15.45 13.46 1.11
N ASN A 113 -15.39 14.78 0.93
CA ASN A 113 -15.02 15.39 -0.35
C ASN A 113 -13.64 14.93 -0.80
N GLN A 114 -12.64 14.93 0.11
CA GLN A 114 -11.30 14.48 -0.20
C GLN A 114 -11.25 13.00 -0.63
N TYR A 115 -12.03 12.12 0.02
CA TYR A 115 -12.08 10.70 -0.37
C TYR A 115 -12.74 10.50 -1.73
N ILE A 116 -13.82 11.23 -2.02
CA ILE A 116 -14.48 11.22 -3.34
C ILE A 116 -13.50 11.69 -4.43
N ASP A 117 -12.79 12.80 -4.18
CA ASP A 117 -11.80 13.33 -5.12
C ASP A 117 -10.65 12.33 -5.37
N LEU A 118 -10.18 11.64 -4.32
CA LEU A 118 -9.16 10.60 -4.43
C LEU A 118 -9.62 9.39 -5.23
N LEU A 119 -10.88 8.96 -5.08
CA LEU A 119 -11.46 7.86 -5.84
C LEU A 119 -11.71 8.25 -7.30
N SER A 120 -12.12 9.49 -7.58
CA SER A 120 -12.45 9.96 -8.92
C SER A 120 -11.24 10.42 -9.75
N GLN A 121 -10.29 11.12 -9.14
CA GLN A 121 -9.15 11.76 -9.83
C GLN A 121 -7.81 11.10 -9.49
N GLY A 122 -7.78 10.27 -8.46
CA GLY A 122 -6.55 9.75 -7.89
C GLY A 122 -5.79 10.79 -7.08
N GLY A 123 -4.64 10.41 -6.56
CA GLY A 123 -3.81 11.32 -5.78
C GLY A 123 -2.94 10.63 -4.74
N GLY A 124 -2.31 11.43 -3.89
CA GLY A 124 -1.51 10.93 -2.77
C GLY A 124 -2.36 10.74 -1.51
N TYR A 125 -2.31 9.56 -0.92
CA TYR A 125 -2.94 9.25 0.35
C TYR A 125 -2.00 8.42 1.21
N ARG A 126 -1.62 8.91 2.40
CA ARG A 126 -0.73 8.20 3.36
C ARG A 126 0.52 7.56 2.73
N ASN A 127 1.26 8.29 1.92
CA ASN A 127 2.45 7.80 1.20
C ASN A 127 2.17 6.79 0.06
N LEU A 128 0.90 6.54 -0.28
CA LEU A 128 0.49 5.76 -1.44
C LEU A 128 -0.02 6.71 -2.53
N LYS A 129 0.31 6.40 -3.77
CA LYS A 129 -0.30 7.05 -4.94
C LYS A 129 -1.49 6.19 -5.36
N ILE A 130 -2.71 6.72 -5.14
CA ILE A 130 -3.95 6.04 -5.50
C ILE A 130 -4.26 6.36 -6.96
N ALA A 131 -4.55 5.34 -7.75
CA ALA A 131 -5.08 5.50 -9.10
C ALA A 131 -6.58 5.82 -9.03
N PRO A 132 -7.11 6.64 -9.95
CA PRO A 132 -8.56 6.87 -10.04
C PRO A 132 -9.28 5.57 -10.40
N LEU A 133 -10.55 5.45 -10.00
CA LEU A 133 -11.42 4.37 -10.43
C LEU A 133 -11.72 4.57 -11.93
N SER A 134 -11.06 3.80 -12.79
CA SER A 134 -11.13 3.93 -14.25
C SER A 134 -12.09 2.93 -14.91
N ASP A 135 -12.57 1.95 -14.18
CA ASP A 135 -13.59 1.01 -14.65
C ASP A 135 -14.93 1.73 -14.81
N LEU A 136 -15.66 1.42 -15.89
CA LEU A 136 -16.91 2.10 -16.23
C LEU A 136 -18.01 1.83 -15.18
N ALA A 137 -18.13 0.61 -14.67
CA ALA A 137 -19.12 0.27 -13.66
C ALA A 137 -18.81 1.01 -12.35
N LEU A 138 -17.57 0.91 -11.86
CA LEU A 138 -17.11 1.58 -10.65
C LEU A 138 -17.24 3.11 -10.72
N SER A 139 -16.98 3.71 -11.88
CA SER A 139 -17.16 5.17 -12.05
C SER A 139 -18.62 5.57 -12.01
N LEU A 140 -19.55 4.78 -12.57
CA LEU A 140 -20.99 5.04 -12.51
C LEU A 140 -21.52 4.92 -11.07
N SER A 141 -21.10 3.91 -10.32
CA SER A 141 -21.48 3.73 -8.91
C SER A 141 -20.93 4.88 -8.05
N LEU A 142 -19.71 5.34 -8.31
CA LEU A 142 -19.11 6.49 -7.63
C LEU A 142 -19.86 7.81 -7.99
N ASP A 143 -20.27 8.00 -9.23
CA ASP A 143 -21.03 9.17 -9.68
C ASP A 143 -22.44 9.21 -9.05
N ALA A 144 -23.10 8.05 -8.94
CA ALA A 144 -24.37 7.91 -8.23
C ALA A 144 -24.22 8.29 -6.75
N TYR A 145 -23.22 7.74 -6.08
CA TYR A 145 -22.87 8.10 -4.71
C TYR A 145 -22.59 9.61 -4.58
N HIS A 146 -21.78 10.20 -5.47
CA HIS A 146 -21.43 11.63 -5.45
C HIS A 146 -22.68 12.51 -5.59
N SER A 147 -23.64 12.14 -6.45
CA SER A 147 -24.91 12.86 -6.58
C SER A 147 -25.72 12.87 -5.27
N HIS A 148 -25.79 11.72 -4.57
CA HIS A 148 -26.42 11.63 -3.25
C HIS A 148 -25.68 12.45 -2.19
N TRP A 149 -24.36 12.40 -2.20
CA TRP A 149 -23.52 13.19 -1.30
C TRP A 149 -23.70 14.71 -1.49
N GLN A 150 -23.79 15.20 -2.73
CA GLN A 150 -24.06 16.61 -3.00
C GLN A 150 -25.39 17.07 -2.41
N HIS A 151 -26.41 16.20 -2.40
CA HIS A 151 -27.67 16.52 -1.77
C HIS A 151 -27.53 16.58 -0.24
N GLU A 152 -26.83 15.62 0.38
CA GLU A 152 -26.56 15.61 1.82
C GLU A 152 -25.73 16.83 2.26
N GLN A 153 -24.74 17.22 1.46
CA GLN A 153 -23.98 18.46 1.68
C GLN A 153 -24.86 19.71 1.80
N LYS A 154 -25.92 19.82 0.99
CA LYS A 154 -26.86 20.95 1.08
C LYS A 154 -27.56 20.94 2.43
N GLN A 155 -27.93 19.77 2.94
CA GLN A 155 -28.57 19.66 4.26
C GLN A 155 -27.60 20.00 5.40
N ILE A 156 -26.36 19.55 5.30
CA ILE A 156 -25.29 19.91 6.25
C ILE A 156 -25.10 21.43 6.26
N ASN A 157 -25.06 22.06 5.08
CA ASN A 157 -24.91 23.52 4.98
C ASN A 157 -26.10 24.29 5.58
N VAL A 158 -27.32 23.76 5.50
CA VAL A 158 -28.47 24.34 6.22
C VAL A 158 -28.22 24.36 7.72
N ILE A 159 -27.70 23.27 8.30
CA ILE A 159 -27.37 23.21 9.73
C ILE A 159 -26.25 24.17 10.09
N LEU A 160 -25.18 24.22 9.27
CA LEU A 160 -24.03 25.11 9.48
C LEU A 160 -24.40 26.59 9.40
N ASN A 161 -25.30 26.97 8.49
CA ASN A 161 -25.79 28.36 8.35
C ASN A 161 -26.59 28.84 9.56
N HIS A 162 -27.16 27.91 10.34
CA HIS A 162 -27.89 28.22 11.57
C HIS A 162 -27.05 27.98 12.85
N GLN A 163 -25.73 27.79 12.72
CA GLN A 163 -24.81 27.45 13.82
C GLN A 163 -24.99 28.41 15.02
N ASP A 164 -24.89 29.71 14.80
CA ASP A 164 -24.95 30.71 15.87
C ASP A 164 -26.30 30.70 16.60
N SER A 165 -27.39 30.59 15.85
CA SER A 165 -28.73 30.51 16.41
C SER A 165 -28.95 29.23 17.22
N LEU A 166 -28.49 28.08 16.72
CA LEU A 166 -28.61 26.81 17.42
C LEU A 166 -27.76 26.78 18.71
N ILE A 167 -26.53 27.32 18.68
CA ILE A 167 -25.69 27.44 19.87
C ILE A 167 -26.33 28.35 20.93
N LYS A 168 -26.82 29.53 20.53
CA LYS A 168 -27.52 30.44 21.43
C LYS A 168 -28.76 29.78 22.01
N LEU A 169 -29.57 29.12 21.20
CA LEU A 169 -30.76 28.40 21.64
C LEU A 169 -30.42 27.31 22.65
N GLY A 170 -29.48 26.41 22.35
CA GLY A 170 -29.05 25.35 23.23
C GLY A 170 -28.49 25.87 24.55
N ASN A 171 -27.74 26.98 24.54
CA ASN A 171 -27.25 27.63 25.76
C ASN A 171 -28.40 28.17 26.62
N ASN A 172 -29.39 28.84 26.00
CA ASN A 172 -30.53 29.40 26.76
C ASN A 172 -31.47 28.31 27.30
N ILE A 173 -31.65 27.20 26.57
CA ILE A 173 -32.39 26.02 27.06
C ILE A 173 -31.74 25.44 28.33
N ARG A 174 -30.43 25.31 28.34
CA ARG A 174 -29.68 24.85 29.52
C ARG A 174 -29.76 25.85 30.66
N ALA A 175 -29.62 27.14 30.34
CA ALA A 175 -29.69 28.21 31.35
C ALA A 175 -31.08 28.29 32.02
N ILE A 176 -32.17 28.12 31.25
CA ILE A 176 -33.54 28.06 31.77
C ILE A 176 -33.68 26.92 32.80
N SER A 177 -33.12 25.74 32.51
CA SER A 177 -33.21 24.59 33.41
C SER A 177 -32.49 24.86 34.77
N ILE A 178 -31.34 25.55 34.69
CA ILE A 178 -30.60 25.97 35.88
C ILE A 178 -31.38 27.03 36.66
N THR A 179 -31.86 28.06 35.98
CA THR A 179 -32.62 29.15 36.56
C THR A 179 -33.92 28.64 37.20
N GLN A 180 -34.61 27.71 36.53
CA GLN A 180 -35.82 27.04 37.10
C GLN A 180 -35.53 26.35 38.42
N SER A 181 -34.44 25.59 38.51
CA SER A 181 -34.10 24.88 39.75
C SER A 181 -33.87 25.84 40.93
N GLN A 182 -33.16 26.94 40.66
CA GLN A 182 -32.94 27.99 41.66
C GLN A 182 -34.23 28.72 42.03
N LEU A 183 -35.02 29.09 41.01
CA LEU A 183 -36.29 29.79 41.19
C LEU A 183 -37.27 28.97 42.03
N ILE A 184 -37.45 27.68 41.76
CA ILE A 184 -38.31 26.78 42.55
C ILE A 184 -37.85 26.70 44.01
N LYS A 185 -36.55 26.61 44.25
CA LYS A 185 -36.00 26.58 45.61
C LYS A 185 -36.40 27.84 46.39
N PHE A 186 -36.19 29.04 45.84
CA PHE A 186 -36.56 30.29 46.50
C PHE A 186 -38.07 30.48 46.64
N ILE A 187 -38.89 30.01 45.66
CA ILE A 187 -40.34 30.02 45.78
C ILE A 187 -40.79 29.09 46.91
N ASP A 188 -40.22 27.88 47.04
CA ASP A 188 -40.57 26.95 48.12
C ASP A 188 -40.19 27.51 49.51
N GLU A 189 -39.02 28.15 49.65
CA GLU A 189 -38.59 28.84 50.85
C GLU A 189 -39.56 30.02 51.16
N LEU A 190 -39.93 30.81 50.18
CA LEU A 190 -40.89 31.92 50.33
C LEU A 190 -42.28 31.40 50.80
N ILE A 191 -42.82 30.36 50.15
CA ILE A 191 -44.08 29.74 50.51
C ILE A 191 -44.04 29.23 51.94
N HIS A 192 -42.95 28.59 52.39
CA HIS A 192 -42.76 28.14 53.75
C HIS A 192 -42.89 29.29 54.80
N HIS A 193 -42.21 30.41 54.55
CA HIS A 193 -42.31 31.59 55.40
C HIS A 193 -43.70 32.25 55.36
N MET A 194 -44.36 32.29 54.19
CA MET A 194 -45.73 32.80 54.04
C MET A 194 -46.76 31.95 54.87
N GLN A 195 -46.56 30.62 54.89
CA GLN A 195 -47.43 29.72 55.72
C GLN A 195 -47.26 29.96 57.18
N GLN A 196 -46.10 30.33 57.70
CA GLN A 196 -45.84 30.65 59.06
C GLN A 196 -46.56 31.95 59.58
N ILE A 197 -46.69 32.90 58.67
CA ILE A 197 -47.34 34.20 58.94
C ILE A 197 -48.84 34.06 58.94
N GLY A 198 -49.41 33.16 58.12
CA GLY A 198 -50.87 33.03 57.94
C GLY A 198 -51.45 34.20 57.09
N ASN A 199 -52.76 34.11 56.76
CA ASN A 199 -53.51 35.10 55.99
C ASN A 199 -52.96 35.45 54.55
N LEU A 200 -52.11 34.60 53.98
CA LEU A 200 -51.52 34.74 52.64
C LEU A 200 -51.96 33.61 51.71
N SER A 201 -53.10 32.97 51.91
CA SER A 201 -53.54 31.80 51.18
C SER A 201 -53.76 32.05 49.69
N HIS A 202 -54.10 33.26 49.28
CA HIS A 202 -54.27 33.65 47.88
C HIS A 202 -52.91 33.76 47.21
N GLU A 203 -51.99 34.43 47.85
CA GLU A 203 -50.62 34.65 47.38
C GLU A 203 -49.82 33.31 47.32
N ILE A 204 -50.00 32.43 48.30
CA ILE A 204 -49.43 31.07 48.27
C ILE A 204 -49.91 30.28 47.07
N ARG A 205 -51.22 30.30 46.73
CA ARG A 205 -51.76 29.68 45.51
C ARG A 205 -51.16 30.28 44.24
N GLY A 206 -50.96 31.58 44.21
CA GLY A 206 -50.30 32.26 43.12
C GLY A 206 -48.84 31.83 42.92
N MET A 207 -48.09 31.70 44.03
CA MET A 207 -46.69 31.17 43.99
C MET A 207 -46.63 29.73 43.56
N GLU A 208 -47.53 28.84 43.97
CA GLU A 208 -47.64 27.47 43.49
C GLU A 208 -48.01 27.40 41.99
N ALA A 209 -48.90 28.26 41.53
CA ALA A 209 -49.22 28.40 40.11
C ALA A 209 -47.98 28.84 39.28
N LEU A 210 -47.24 29.84 39.79
CA LEU A 210 -45.99 30.33 39.17
C LEU A 210 -44.98 29.16 39.04
N LYS A 211 -44.78 28.42 40.12
CA LYS A 211 -43.90 27.23 40.14
C LYS A 211 -44.32 26.20 39.10
N SER A 212 -45.62 25.94 38.95
CA SER A 212 -46.16 25.02 37.95
C SER A 212 -45.91 25.48 36.54
N HIS A 213 -46.17 26.75 36.19
CA HIS A 213 -45.94 27.30 34.86
C HIS A 213 -44.46 27.33 34.53
N VAL A 214 -43.59 27.69 35.46
CA VAL A 214 -42.11 27.62 35.26
C VAL A 214 -41.63 26.21 34.94
N ARG A 215 -42.15 25.18 35.65
CA ARG A 215 -41.85 23.79 35.35
C ARG A 215 -42.36 23.36 33.97
N ASN A 216 -43.58 23.78 33.61
CA ASN A 216 -44.15 23.45 32.28
C ASN A 216 -43.34 24.07 31.16
N ILE A 217 -42.97 25.36 31.28
CA ILE A 217 -42.11 26.00 30.31
C ILE A 217 -40.80 25.26 30.15
N THR A 218 -40.11 24.98 31.25
CA THR A 218 -38.80 24.29 31.18
C THR A 218 -38.93 22.91 30.57
N ARG A 219 -39.95 22.14 30.88
CA ARG A 219 -40.25 20.85 30.25
C ARG A 219 -40.47 21.00 28.75
N ASN A 220 -41.35 21.93 28.35
CA ASN A 220 -41.68 22.16 26.95
C ASN A 220 -40.47 22.63 26.15
N VAL A 221 -39.69 23.56 26.68
CA VAL A 221 -38.44 24.06 26.06
C VAL A 221 -37.43 22.92 25.85
N ASN A 222 -37.24 22.04 26.84
CA ASN A 222 -36.35 20.89 26.73
C ASN A 222 -36.84 19.85 25.73
N THR A 223 -38.11 19.85 25.33
CA THR A 223 -38.67 18.96 24.31
C THR A 223 -38.67 19.55 22.89
N ILE A 224 -38.38 20.85 22.72
CA ILE A 224 -38.37 21.52 21.44
C ILE A 224 -37.35 20.87 20.47
N LEU A 225 -36.13 20.61 20.93
CA LEU A 225 -35.04 20.10 20.08
C LEU A 225 -35.20 18.61 19.81
N PRO A 226 -35.49 17.72 20.76
CA PRO A 226 -35.57 16.28 20.49
C PRO A 226 -36.85 15.81 19.77
N ASN A 227 -38.00 16.53 19.90
CA ASN A 227 -39.25 16.09 19.28
C ASN A 227 -39.42 16.56 17.83
N GLU A 228 -39.74 15.64 16.94
CA GLU A 228 -39.82 15.93 15.49
C GLU A 228 -41.12 16.67 15.08
N PHE A 229 -42.25 16.42 15.69
CA PHE A 229 -43.55 16.75 15.09
C PHE A 229 -44.44 17.74 15.88
N LEU A 230 -44.10 18.17 17.07
CA LEU A 230 -44.98 18.94 17.94
C LEU A 230 -44.62 20.41 18.14
N MET A 231 -43.84 21.01 17.21
CA MET A 231 -43.31 22.36 17.35
C MET A 231 -44.42 23.43 17.51
N ALA A 232 -45.50 23.35 16.73
CA ALA A 232 -46.58 24.32 16.80
C ALA A 232 -47.39 24.28 18.13
N GLU A 233 -47.64 23.04 18.59
CA GLU A 233 -48.37 22.87 19.84
C GLU A 233 -47.51 23.25 21.08
N ILE A 234 -46.22 22.87 21.05
CA ILE A 234 -45.29 23.30 22.10
C ILE A 234 -45.12 24.81 22.11
N ALA A 235 -45.01 25.46 20.96
CA ALA A 235 -44.92 26.93 20.87
C ALA A 235 -46.17 27.63 21.42
N LYS A 236 -47.37 27.09 21.16
CA LYS A 236 -48.64 27.60 21.70
C LYS A 236 -48.71 27.45 23.22
N GLN A 237 -48.34 26.29 23.73
CA GLN A 237 -48.31 26.04 25.20
C GLN A 237 -47.27 26.91 25.91
N LEU A 238 -46.09 27.10 25.30
CA LEU A 238 -45.08 28.03 25.82
C LEU A 238 -45.60 29.46 25.89
N ALA A 239 -46.27 29.94 24.84
CA ALA A 239 -46.83 31.28 24.86
C ALA A 239 -47.91 31.46 25.96
N GLN A 240 -48.76 30.46 26.17
CA GLN A 240 -49.77 30.45 27.20
C GLN A 240 -49.15 30.45 28.62
N ASP A 241 -48.22 29.51 28.91
CA ASP A 241 -47.56 29.46 30.20
C ASP A 241 -46.75 30.73 30.51
N TYR A 242 -46.07 31.30 29.47
CA TYR A 242 -45.34 32.54 29.60
C TYR A 242 -46.24 33.74 29.91
N ALA A 243 -47.42 33.85 29.27
CA ALA A 243 -48.41 34.90 29.60
C ALA A 243 -48.93 34.76 31.03
N GLN A 244 -49.12 33.52 31.53
CA GLN A 244 -49.53 33.29 32.91
C GLN A 244 -48.46 33.71 33.92
N ILE A 245 -47.17 33.36 33.65
CA ILE A 245 -46.05 33.82 34.48
C ILE A 245 -46.02 35.36 34.55
N ALA A 246 -46.15 36.06 33.44
CA ALA A 246 -46.14 37.48 33.38
C ALA A 246 -47.29 38.10 34.23
N ALA A 247 -48.51 37.54 34.09
CA ALA A 247 -49.69 38.00 34.88
C ALA A 247 -49.50 37.77 36.37
N ILE A 248 -49.02 36.57 36.78
CA ILE A 248 -48.75 36.25 38.18
C ILE A 248 -47.64 37.15 38.75
N THR A 249 -46.57 37.35 37.99
CA THR A 249 -45.44 38.22 38.43
C THR A 249 -45.92 39.65 38.65
N GLN A 250 -46.73 40.20 37.71
CA GLN A 250 -47.29 41.55 37.80
C GLN A 250 -48.18 41.68 39.05
N ASN A 251 -49.04 40.70 39.31
CA ASN A 251 -49.97 40.76 40.41
C ASN A 251 -49.31 40.52 41.80
N LEU A 252 -48.43 39.51 41.91
CA LEU A 252 -47.88 39.08 43.20
C LEU A 252 -46.58 39.81 43.59
N ILE A 253 -45.74 40.16 42.65
CA ILE A 253 -44.42 40.70 42.93
C ILE A 253 -44.36 42.23 42.73
N GLN A 254 -45.09 42.75 41.75
CA GLN A 254 -45.10 44.17 41.39
C GLN A 254 -46.37 44.87 41.84
N GLY A 255 -47.44 44.12 42.18
CA GLY A 255 -48.72 44.65 42.61
C GLY A 255 -48.74 45.10 44.09
N ASN A 256 -49.78 45.90 44.45
CA ASN A 256 -50.00 46.29 45.81
C ASN A 256 -50.91 45.24 46.50
N ASN A 257 -50.32 44.15 47.07
CA ASN A 257 -51.03 43.03 47.65
C ASN A 257 -50.53 42.75 49.11
N ALA A 258 -51.17 41.77 49.78
CA ALA A 258 -50.79 41.41 51.13
C ALA A 258 -49.35 40.96 51.30
N LEU A 259 -48.77 40.25 50.25
CA LEU A 259 -47.40 39.78 50.27
C LEU A 259 -46.39 40.95 50.29
N ILE A 260 -46.59 41.99 49.48
CA ILE A 260 -45.73 43.17 49.44
C ILE A 260 -45.81 43.94 50.74
N SER A 261 -47.06 44.03 51.37
CA SER A 261 -47.25 44.66 52.64
C SER A 261 -46.51 43.92 53.79
N VAL A 262 -46.44 42.59 53.69
CA VAL A 262 -45.71 41.76 54.69
C VAL A 262 -44.20 41.83 54.43
N ALA A 263 -43.75 41.83 53.13
CA ALA A 263 -42.34 41.96 52.74
C ALA A 263 -41.73 43.26 53.27
N ASN A 264 -42.50 44.37 53.23
CA ASN A 264 -42.04 45.66 53.76
C ASN A 264 -41.83 45.68 55.27
N LYS A 265 -42.32 44.66 55.99
CA LYS A 265 -42.22 44.48 57.48
C LYS A 265 -41.34 43.29 57.91
N ASN A 266 -40.94 42.47 56.95
CA ASN A 266 -40.19 41.24 57.26
C ASN A 266 -39.03 41.16 56.26
N GLU A 267 -37.79 41.39 56.68
CA GLU A 267 -36.55 41.40 55.90
C GLU A 267 -36.30 40.08 55.19
N THR A 268 -36.60 38.94 55.81
CA THR A 268 -36.40 37.63 55.15
C THR A 268 -37.32 37.44 53.97
N ILE A 269 -38.60 37.81 54.08
CA ILE A 269 -39.55 37.75 52.94
C ILE A 269 -39.16 38.73 51.84
N GLN A 270 -38.73 39.93 52.23
CA GLN A 270 -38.26 40.93 51.29
C GLN A 270 -37.05 40.43 50.52
N ASP A 271 -36.08 39.79 51.17
CA ASP A 271 -34.90 39.25 50.53
C ASP A 271 -35.26 38.08 49.58
N LEU A 272 -36.06 37.12 50.04
CA LEU A 272 -36.54 36.00 49.21
C LEU A 272 -37.33 36.48 48.01
N LEU A 273 -38.19 37.45 48.16
CA LEU A 273 -38.98 38.05 47.06
C LEU A 273 -38.08 38.75 46.06
N SER A 274 -37.03 39.43 46.52
CA SER A 274 -36.04 40.09 45.64
C SER A 274 -35.27 39.04 44.82
N HIS A 275 -34.87 37.88 45.41
CA HIS A 275 -34.23 36.79 44.71
C HIS A 275 -35.16 36.14 43.69
N VAL A 276 -36.42 35.86 44.04
CA VAL A 276 -37.44 35.37 43.09
C VAL A 276 -37.63 36.33 41.92
N HIS A 277 -37.73 37.65 42.18
CA HIS A 277 -37.86 38.64 41.12
C HIS A 277 -36.61 38.68 40.21
N ALA A 278 -35.42 38.68 40.77
CA ALA A 278 -34.18 38.67 39.97
C ALA A 278 -34.05 37.42 39.11
N LEU A 279 -34.44 36.22 39.62
CA LEU A 279 -34.44 35.00 38.86
C LEU A 279 -35.53 34.95 37.78
N LEU A 280 -36.71 35.52 38.04
CA LEU A 280 -37.74 35.65 37.01
C LEU A 280 -37.31 36.55 35.86
N ARG A 281 -36.61 37.64 36.15
CA ARG A 281 -36.01 38.46 35.08
C ARG A 281 -35.00 37.68 34.22
N LYS A 282 -34.12 36.91 34.85
CA LYS A 282 -33.19 36.01 34.10
C LYS A 282 -33.94 34.97 33.29
N PHE A 283 -35.00 34.39 33.83
CA PHE A 283 -35.84 33.44 33.12
C PHE A 283 -36.52 34.09 31.92
N ASP A 284 -37.00 35.33 32.04
CA ASP A 284 -37.57 36.13 30.98
C ASP A 284 -36.56 36.45 29.86
N ASP A 285 -35.34 36.85 30.23
CA ASP A 285 -34.27 37.12 29.29
C ASP A 285 -33.96 35.86 28.46
N HIS A 286 -33.87 34.67 29.11
CA HIS A 286 -33.63 33.41 28.39
C HIS A 286 -34.81 33.04 27.50
N MET A 287 -36.05 33.24 27.91
CA MET A 287 -37.23 32.97 27.11
C MET A 287 -37.29 33.87 25.86
N ASN A 288 -36.98 35.15 25.99
CA ASN A 288 -36.93 36.09 24.88
C ASN A 288 -35.86 35.66 23.85
N MET A 289 -34.70 35.19 24.31
CA MET A 289 -33.65 34.65 23.41
C MET A 289 -34.11 33.37 22.72
N ILE A 290 -34.77 32.43 23.43
CA ILE A 290 -35.33 31.21 22.85
C ILE A 290 -36.37 31.57 21.77
N GLN A 291 -37.31 32.48 22.03
CA GLN A 291 -38.31 32.90 21.02
C GLN A 291 -37.68 33.52 19.79
N LYS A 292 -36.61 34.28 19.95
CA LYS A 292 -35.87 34.89 18.82
C LYS A 292 -35.20 33.84 17.96
N GLU A 293 -34.56 32.83 18.54
CA GLU A 293 -33.73 31.88 17.80
C GLU A 293 -34.51 30.61 17.36
N ILE A 294 -35.75 30.42 17.82
CA ILE A 294 -36.54 29.20 17.54
C ILE A 294 -36.84 28.99 16.06
N SER A 295 -36.88 30.08 15.26
CA SER A 295 -37.10 30.00 13.81
C SER A 295 -36.02 29.23 13.06
N ALA A 296 -34.82 29.19 13.60
CA ALA A 296 -33.68 28.41 13.03
C ALA A 296 -33.83 26.90 13.21
N VAL A 297 -34.69 26.46 14.15
CA VAL A 297 -34.80 25.04 14.52
C VAL A 297 -35.47 24.22 13.43
N LEU A 298 -36.56 24.73 12.83
CA LEU A 298 -37.34 23.95 11.86
C LEU A 298 -36.55 23.59 10.60
N PRO A 299 -35.85 24.52 9.91
CA PRO A 299 -35.01 24.16 8.78
C PRO A 299 -33.92 23.15 9.14
N SER A 300 -33.27 23.32 10.30
CA SER A 300 -32.22 22.42 10.76
C SER A 300 -32.74 21.02 11.11
N LYS A 301 -33.94 20.93 11.73
CA LYS A 301 -34.60 19.62 11.99
C LYS A 301 -34.94 18.90 10.70
N LEU A 302 -35.52 19.59 9.70
CA LEU A 302 -35.82 18.99 8.41
C LEU A 302 -34.56 18.49 7.72
N ALA A 303 -33.49 19.27 7.78
CA ALA A 303 -32.20 18.85 7.23
C ALA A 303 -31.64 17.60 7.91
N ILE A 304 -31.71 17.52 9.25
CA ILE A 304 -31.26 16.35 10.00
C ILE A 304 -32.13 15.13 9.73
N HIS A 305 -33.44 15.31 9.65
CA HIS A 305 -34.34 14.23 9.30
C HIS A 305 -34.04 13.65 7.89
N GLU A 306 -33.75 14.52 6.95
CA GLU A 306 -33.38 14.12 5.60
C GLU A 306 -32.01 13.38 5.56
N ILE A 307 -31.00 13.85 6.32
CA ILE A 307 -29.74 13.13 6.51
C ILE A 307 -29.99 11.75 7.10
N ALA A 308 -30.80 11.65 8.17
CA ALA A 308 -31.08 10.39 8.83
C ALA A 308 -31.81 9.39 7.90
N ASN A 309 -32.80 9.85 7.16
CA ASN A 309 -33.58 9.00 6.25
C ASN A 309 -32.77 8.49 5.06
N LYS A 310 -31.78 9.26 4.58
CA LYS A 310 -30.92 8.88 3.47
C LYS A 310 -29.67 8.12 3.87
N ASN A 311 -29.36 8.10 5.15
CA ASN A 311 -28.15 7.48 5.67
C ASN A 311 -28.07 5.98 5.32
N GLU A 312 -29.17 5.24 5.40
CA GLU A 312 -29.21 3.80 5.04
C GLU A 312 -28.94 3.61 3.54
N ALA A 313 -29.55 4.43 2.68
CA ALA A 313 -29.32 4.39 1.24
C ALA A 313 -27.86 4.69 0.86
N ILE A 314 -27.26 5.70 1.49
CA ILE A 314 -25.86 6.05 1.27
C ILE A 314 -24.92 4.95 1.76
N LEU A 315 -25.20 4.36 2.92
CA LEU A 315 -24.43 3.22 3.43
C LEU A 315 -24.54 2.00 2.53
N SER A 316 -25.73 1.70 1.97
CA SER A 316 -25.87 0.61 0.99
C SER A 316 -25.08 0.87 -0.29
N MET A 317 -25.11 2.10 -0.81
CA MET A 317 -24.32 2.51 -1.98
C MET A 317 -22.80 2.37 -1.75
N THR A 318 -22.31 2.77 -0.57
CA THR A 318 -20.90 2.61 -0.25
C THR A 318 -20.52 1.15 -0.06
N SER A 319 -21.42 0.30 0.47
CA SER A 319 -21.20 -1.14 0.57
C SER A 319 -21.16 -1.79 -0.81
N GLU A 320 -22.09 -1.42 -1.69
CA GLU A 320 -22.15 -1.91 -3.06
C GLU A 320 -20.89 -1.51 -3.86
N LEU A 321 -20.42 -0.28 -3.70
CA LEU A 321 -19.18 0.17 -4.31
C LEU A 321 -17.95 -0.59 -3.77
N ASP A 322 -17.89 -0.91 -2.47
CA ASP A 322 -16.82 -1.72 -1.89
C ASP A 322 -16.85 -3.16 -2.42
N ASP A 323 -18.04 -3.76 -2.51
CA ASP A 323 -18.25 -5.10 -3.06
C ASP A 323 -17.83 -5.16 -4.54
N GLU A 324 -18.21 -4.17 -5.36
CA GLU A 324 -17.79 -4.05 -6.75
C GLU A 324 -16.27 -3.92 -6.90
N ILE A 325 -15.62 -3.12 -6.06
CA ILE A 325 -14.15 -2.99 -6.06
C ILE A 325 -13.48 -4.31 -5.69
N GLN A 326 -14.00 -5.02 -4.70
CA GLN A 326 -13.49 -6.32 -4.29
C GLN A 326 -13.67 -7.37 -5.39
N GLU A 327 -14.84 -7.43 -6.01
CA GLU A 327 -15.12 -8.38 -7.11
C GLU A 327 -14.22 -8.10 -8.32
N HIS A 328 -14.08 -6.83 -8.72
CA HIS A 328 -13.16 -6.42 -9.79
C HIS A 328 -11.71 -6.78 -9.44
N GLY A 329 -11.29 -6.54 -8.19
CA GLY A 329 -9.98 -6.92 -7.68
C GLY A 329 -9.72 -8.42 -7.78
N LEU A 330 -10.64 -9.25 -7.32
CA LEU A 330 -10.53 -10.71 -7.37
C LEU A 330 -10.42 -11.23 -8.82
N TYR A 331 -11.15 -10.63 -9.75
CA TYR A 331 -11.08 -11.02 -11.17
C TYR A 331 -9.70 -10.71 -11.75
N VAL A 332 -9.17 -9.50 -11.55
CA VAL A 332 -7.85 -9.09 -12.05
C VAL A 332 -6.73 -9.90 -11.38
N ASP A 333 -6.81 -10.10 -10.05
CA ASP A 333 -5.86 -10.91 -9.29
C ASP A 333 -5.85 -12.37 -9.77
N SER A 334 -7.02 -12.93 -10.14
CA SER A 334 -7.13 -14.28 -10.71
C SER A 334 -6.36 -14.39 -12.03
N ILE A 335 -6.49 -13.41 -12.92
CA ILE A 335 -5.76 -13.39 -14.20
C ILE A 335 -4.25 -13.26 -13.97
N ILE A 336 -3.83 -12.34 -13.09
CA ILE A 336 -2.42 -12.12 -12.78
C ILE A 336 -1.82 -13.38 -12.14
N ASN A 337 -2.51 -14.03 -11.21
CA ASN A 337 -2.09 -15.26 -10.58
C ASN A 337 -1.95 -16.41 -11.59
N ALA A 338 -2.91 -16.56 -12.51
CA ALA A 338 -2.82 -17.54 -13.58
C ALA A 338 -1.57 -17.29 -14.46
N LEU A 339 -1.27 -16.02 -14.79
CA LEU A 339 -0.08 -15.65 -15.54
C LEU A 339 1.23 -15.96 -14.78
N ILE A 340 1.26 -15.70 -13.47
CA ILE A 340 2.39 -16.04 -12.59
C ILE A 340 2.64 -17.56 -12.59
N TYR A 341 1.58 -18.38 -12.47
CA TYR A 341 1.72 -19.85 -12.53
C TYR A 341 2.21 -20.34 -13.89
N ILE A 342 1.70 -19.79 -14.99
CA ILE A 342 2.15 -20.14 -16.35
C ILE A 342 3.62 -19.78 -16.57
N LEU A 343 4.03 -18.56 -16.18
CA LEU A 343 5.41 -18.13 -16.29
C LEU A 343 6.35 -18.93 -15.37
N GLY A 344 5.92 -19.22 -14.16
CA GLY A 344 6.65 -20.04 -13.20
C GLY A 344 6.87 -21.47 -13.71
N ALA A 345 5.83 -22.10 -14.28
CA ALA A 345 5.94 -23.39 -14.94
C ALA A 345 6.88 -23.34 -16.16
N GLY A 346 6.82 -22.27 -16.94
CA GLY A 346 7.74 -22.04 -18.06
C GLY A 346 9.20 -21.96 -17.62
N VAL A 347 9.51 -21.23 -16.56
CA VAL A 347 10.83 -21.14 -15.94
C VAL A 347 11.29 -22.52 -15.46
N ALA A 348 10.44 -23.27 -14.75
CA ALA A 348 10.78 -24.60 -14.24
C ALA A 348 11.09 -25.59 -15.40
N LEU A 349 10.27 -25.60 -16.45
CA LEU A 349 10.49 -26.46 -17.61
C LEU A 349 11.78 -26.10 -18.35
N THR A 350 12.08 -24.81 -18.54
CA THR A 350 13.33 -24.37 -19.17
C THR A 350 14.56 -24.75 -18.34
N LEU A 351 14.51 -24.67 -17.02
CA LEU A 351 15.57 -25.11 -16.12
C LEU A 351 15.81 -26.62 -16.19
N ILE A 352 14.74 -27.43 -16.19
CA ILE A 352 14.84 -28.89 -16.32
C ILE A 352 15.47 -29.25 -17.67
N PHE A 353 15.04 -28.60 -18.74
CA PHE A 353 15.60 -28.85 -20.09
C PHE A 353 17.06 -28.42 -20.17
N PHE A 354 17.42 -27.28 -19.60
CA PHE A 354 18.81 -26.81 -19.52
C PHE A 354 19.70 -27.76 -18.72
N ALA A 355 19.22 -28.27 -17.59
CA ALA A 355 19.94 -29.27 -16.79
C ALA A 355 20.19 -30.59 -17.58
N LYS A 356 19.19 -31.05 -18.35
CA LYS A 356 19.35 -32.22 -19.22
C LYS A 356 20.40 -31.98 -20.31
N LEU A 357 20.43 -30.80 -20.94
CA LEU A 357 21.45 -30.46 -21.95
C LEU A 357 22.85 -30.43 -21.34
N LEU A 358 23.04 -29.86 -20.16
CA LEU A 358 24.33 -29.87 -19.45
C LEU A 358 24.77 -31.28 -19.12
N GLN A 359 23.87 -32.12 -18.61
CA GLN A 359 24.15 -33.52 -18.29
C GLN A 359 24.57 -34.33 -19.54
N GLN A 360 23.90 -34.11 -20.70
CA GLN A 360 24.20 -34.72 -21.97
C GLN A 360 25.57 -34.30 -22.50
N SER A 361 25.90 -33.01 -22.40
CA SER A 361 27.19 -32.44 -22.78
C SER A 361 28.33 -33.07 -21.97
N SER A 362 28.16 -33.15 -20.64
CA SER A 362 29.14 -33.78 -19.74
C SER A 362 29.33 -35.27 -20.01
N ARG A 363 28.27 -36.01 -20.34
CA ARG A 363 28.34 -37.42 -20.73
C ARG A 363 29.10 -37.61 -22.03
N ASN A 364 28.84 -36.77 -23.04
CA ASN A 364 29.51 -36.83 -24.33
C ASN A 364 31.02 -36.53 -24.20
N GLN A 365 31.41 -35.55 -23.37
CA GLN A 365 32.80 -35.25 -23.05
C GLN A 365 33.49 -36.41 -22.34
N ALA A 366 32.83 -37.02 -21.35
CA ALA A 366 33.36 -38.19 -20.64
C ALA A 366 33.56 -39.40 -21.57
N LEU A 367 32.62 -39.64 -22.48
CA LEU A 367 32.73 -40.70 -23.48
C LEU A 367 33.87 -40.45 -24.49
N ALA A 368 34.02 -39.21 -24.97
CA ALA A 368 35.10 -38.80 -25.87
C ALA A 368 36.47 -38.96 -25.20
N SER A 369 36.65 -38.50 -23.96
CA SER A 369 37.86 -38.67 -23.16
C SER A 369 38.20 -40.13 -22.93
N LYS A 370 37.22 -40.95 -22.60
CA LYS A 370 37.41 -42.39 -22.40
C LYS A 370 37.87 -43.07 -23.70
N HIS A 371 37.31 -42.68 -24.86
CA HIS A 371 37.68 -43.23 -26.14
C HIS A 371 39.12 -42.85 -26.53
N GLU A 372 39.58 -41.66 -26.20
CA GLU A 372 40.93 -41.17 -26.45
C GLU A 372 41.95 -41.91 -25.53
N VAL A 373 41.63 -42.10 -24.25
CA VAL A 373 42.42 -42.89 -23.32
C VAL A 373 42.56 -44.36 -23.81
N ASP A 374 41.47 -44.98 -24.27
CA ASP A 374 41.44 -46.35 -24.77
C ASP A 374 42.29 -46.53 -26.03
N LYS A 375 42.25 -45.55 -26.97
CA LYS A 375 43.12 -45.54 -28.14
C LYS A 375 44.60 -45.40 -27.79
N THR A 376 44.94 -44.52 -26.86
CA THR A 376 46.31 -44.31 -26.41
C THR A 376 46.83 -45.58 -25.72
N GLN A 377 46.02 -46.26 -24.89
CA GLN A 377 46.38 -47.47 -24.19
C GLN A 377 46.61 -48.63 -25.16
N LYS A 378 45.77 -48.78 -26.20
CA LYS A 378 45.97 -49.77 -27.28
C LYS A 378 47.24 -49.49 -28.07
N ALA A 379 47.57 -48.23 -28.38
CA ALA A 379 48.80 -47.85 -29.07
C ALA A 379 50.05 -48.21 -28.23
N ILE A 380 50.01 -47.92 -26.92
CA ILE A 380 51.11 -48.30 -25.98
C ILE A 380 51.26 -49.82 -25.92
N HIS A 381 50.18 -50.61 -25.77
CA HIS A 381 50.26 -52.08 -25.75
C HIS A 381 50.87 -52.67 -27.03
N LYS A 382 50.52 -52.12 -28.22
CA LYS A 382 51.08 -52.54 -29.47
C LYS A 382 52.57 -52.24 -29.53
N LEU A 383 52.98 -51.04 -29.09
CA LEU A 383 54.38 -50.62 -29.06
C LEU A 383 55.22 -51.50 -28.14
N LEU A 384 54.69 -51.84 -26.96
CA LEU A 384 55.35 -52.80 -26.03
C LEU A 384 55.45 -54.21 -26.62
N SER A 385 54.46 -54.69 -27.38
CA SER A 385 54.50 -55.98 -28.11
C SER A 385 55.56 -55.98 -29.20
N ASP A 386 55.70 -54.87 -29.95
CA ASP A 386 56.73 -54.78 -30.99
C ASP A 386 58.14 -54.69 -30.35
N MET A 387 58.33 -53.97 -29.26
CA MET A 387 59.57 -53.94 -28.48
C MET A 387 59.97 -55.34 -27.95
N ARG A 388 59.04 -56.20 -27.56
CA ARG A 388 59.33 -57.55 -27.12
C ARG A 388 59.96 -58.42 -28.25
N LYS A 389 59.41 -58.28 -29.49
CA LYS A 389 59.96 -58.97 -30.64
C LYS A 389 61.40 -58.53 -30.94
N ILE A 390 61.65 -57.19 -30.82
CA ILE A 390 63.01 -56.66 -30.96
C ILE A 390 63.96 -57.24 -29.89
N ALA A 391 63.53 -57.35 -28.63
CA ALA A 391 64.27 -57.89 -27.57
C ALA A 391 64.57 -59.40 -27.80
N ASP A 392 63.69 -60.16 -28.46
CA ASP A 392 63.86 -61.57 -28.87
C ASP A 392 64.78 -61.69 -30.08
N GLY A 393 65.37 -60.60 -30.60
CA GLY A 393 66.35 -60.56 -31.70
C GLY A 393 65.81 -60.32 -33.07
N ASP A 394 64.51 -60.09 -33.26
CA ASP A 394 63.90 -59.79 -34.57
C ASP A 394 64.05 -58.29 -34.91
N LEU A 395 65.15 -57.95 -35.57
CA LEU A 395 65.42 -56.57 -36.02
C LEU A 395 64.72 -56.23 -37.30
N THR A 396 63.85 -57.11 -37.84
CA THR A 396 63.02 -56.80 -39.04
C THR A 396 61.73 -56.08 -38.70
N VAL A 397 61.33 -56.02 -37.44
CA VAL A 397 60.10 -55.36 -36.94
C VAL A 397 60.23 -53.87 -37.13
N ARG A 398 59.19 -53.23 -37.66
CA ARG A 398 59.03 -51.78 -37.71
C ARG A 398 57.82 -51.40 -36.90
N THR A 399 58.02 -50.51 -35.89
CA THR A 399 56.93 -49.97 -35.12
C THR A 399 56.13 -48.95 -35.93
N ASN A 400 54.80 -49.12 -35.99
CA ASN A 400 53.96 -48.24 -36.80
C ASN A 400 53.42 -47.07 -35.94
N VAL A 401 53.50 -45.83 -36.45
CA VAL A 401 52.99 -44.61 -35.81
C VAL A 401 51.48 -44.64 -35.92
N THR A 402 50.78 -45.09 -34.87
CA THR A 402 49.32 -45.20 -34.86
C THR A 402 48.62 -44.09 -34.08
N HIS A 403 49.36 -43.31 -33.27
CA HIS A 403 48.79 -42.23 -32.48
C HIS A 403 49.81 -41.11 -32.24
N PRO A 404 49.42 -39.81 -32.29
CA PRO A 404 50.37 -38.70 -32.14
C PRO A 404 51.21 -38.73 -30.87
N THR A 405 50.63 -39.17 -29.74
CA THR A 405 51.30 -39.25 -28.43
C THR A 405 52.38 -40.36 -28.37
N THR A 406 52.26 -41.38 -29.16
CA THR A 406 53.24 -42.48 -29.20
C THR A 406 54.14 -42.45 -30.43
N GLY A 407 53.91 -41.48 -31.35
CA GLY A 407 54.65 -41.36 -32.58
C GLY A 407 56.15 -41.13 -32.39
N ALA A 408 56.49 -40.14 -31.58
CA ALA A 408 57.88 -39.81 -31.28
C ALA A 408 58.65 -41.03 -30.65
N ILE A 409 57.93 -41.85 -29.83
CA ILE A 409 58.52 -43.03 -29.23
C ILE A 409 58.72 -44.13 -30.28
N ALA A 410 57.76 -44.31 -31.20
CA ALA A 410 57.86 -45.29 -32.28
C ALA A 410 59.01 -44.95 -33.24
N ASP A 411 59.17 -43.63 -33.58
CA ASP A 411 60.26 -43.16 -34.40
C ASP A 411 61.64 -43.40 -33.74
N ALA A 412 61.75 -43.09 -32.43
CA ALA A 412 62.98 -43.35 -31.69
C ALA A 412 63.32 -44.85 -31.65
N ILE A 413 62.32 -45.73 -31.50
CA ILE A 413 62.52 -47.19 -31.53
C ILE A 413 62.92 -47.63 -32.91
N ASN A 414 62.32 -47.16 -33.99
CA ASN A 414 62.68 -47.51 -35.37
C ASN A 414 64.12 -47.07 -35.67
N TYR A 415 64.52 -45.90 -35.22
CA TYR A 415 65.90 -45.43 -35.34
C TYR A 415 66.89 -46.34 -34.64
N THR A 416 66.56 -46.74 -33.40
CA THR A 416 67.38 -47.68 -32.61
C THR A 416 67.55 -49.08 -33.28
N ILE A 417 66.46 -49.57 -33.87
CA ILE A 417 66.50 -50.81 -34.68
C ILE A 417 67.43 -50.67 -35.83
N GLU A 418 67.46 -49.58 -36.56
CA GLU A 418 68.26 -49.32 -37.68
C GLU A 418 69.77 -49.28 -37.33
N GLU A 419 70.06 -48.63 -36.19
CA GLU A 419 71.41 -48.61 -35.63
C GLU A 419 71.92 -50.04 -35.19
N LEU A 420 71.04 -50.80 -34.52
CA LEU A 420 71.31 -52.17 -34.13
C LEU A 420 71.54 -53.08 -35.36
N HIS A 421 70.73 -52.94 -36.39
CA HIS A 421 70.88 -53.68 -37.61
C HIS A 421 72.24 -53.40 -38.30
N THR A 422 72.64 -52.12 -38.34
CA THR A 422 73.93 -51.70 -38.87
C THR A 422 75.11 -52.30 -38.04
N LEU A 423 74.98 -52.28 -36.73
CA LEU A 423 75.94 -52.82 -35.80
C LEU A 423 76.10 -54.34 -36.04
N VAL A 424 75.02 -55.09 -36.14
CA VAL A 424 75.01 -56.55 -36.38
C VAL A 424 75.66 -56.87 -37.71
N GLU A 425 75.37 -56.05 -38.75
CA GLU A 425 76.02 -56.21 -40.09
C GLU A 425 77.54 -55.97 -40.03
N GLN A 426 77.95 -54.93 -39.29
CA GLN A 426 79.39 -54.68 -39.06
C GLN A 426 80.06 -55.77 -38.32
N VAL A 427 79.42 -56.30 -37.29
CA VAL A 427 79.96 -57.47 -36.54
C VAL A 427 80.08 -58.71 -37.45
N ASN A 428 79.05 -59.00 -38.24
CA ASN A 428 79.11 -60.09 -39.26
C ASN A 428 80.24 -59.92 -40.24
N GLN A 429 80.44 -58.70 -40.77
CA GLN A 429 81.53 -58.39 -41.71
C GLN A 429 82.88 -58.54 -40.99
N ALA A 430 83.01 -58.03 -39.77
CA ALA A 430 84.27 -58.23 -39.02
C ALA A 430 84.57 -59.70 -38.73
N THR A 431 83.51 -60.49 -38.33
CA THR A 431 83.63 -61.91 -38.06
C THR A 431 84.06 -62.66 -39.37
N ALA A 432 83.46 -62.30 -40.54
CA ALA A 432 83.85 -62.89 -41.80
C ALA A 432 85.29 -62.55 -42.14
N LEU A 433 85.76 -61.33 -41.87
CA LEU A 433 87.14 -60.94 -42.02
C LEU A 433 88.09 -61.71 -41.06
N VAL A 434 87.74 -61.92 -39.82
CA VAL A 434 88.50 -62.73 -38.88
C VAL A 434 88.59 -64.20 -39.28
N VAL A 435 87.47 -64.80 -39.75
CA VAL A 435 87.46 -66.15 -40.29
C VAL A 435 88.38 -66.24 -41.47
N LYS A 436 88.31 -65.35 -42.48
CA LYS A 436 89.14 -65.27 -43.63
C LYS A 436 90.65 -65.09 -43.30
N SER A 437 90.94 -64.26 -42.32
CA SER A 437 92.31 -64.03 -41.84
C SER A 437 92.85 -65.26 -41.07
N SER A 438 92.00 -65.96 -40.33
CA SER A 438 92.32 -67.21 -39.64
C SER A 438 92.64 -68.29 -40.69
N ASP A 439 91.78 -68.48 -41.70
CA ASP A 439 92.01 -69.42 -42.80
C ASP A 439 93.30 -69.14 -43.52
N GLN A 440 93.60 -67.83 -43.74
CA GLN A 440 94.81 -67.42 -44.37
C GLN A 440 96.07 -67.66 -43.55
N ALA A 441 95.98 -67.46 -42.24
CA ALA A 441 97.05 -67.79 -41.29
C ALA A 441 97.30 -69.29 -41.23
N GLN A 442 96.23 -70.11 -41.30
CA GLN A 442 96.35 -71.56 -41.30
C GLN A 442 97.01 -72.08 -42.60
N TYR A 443 96.70 -71.40 -43.76
CA TYR A 443 97.31 -71.71 -45.03
C TYR A 443 98.79 -71.31 -45.08
N VAL A 444 99.25 -70.33 -44.38
CA VAL A 444 100.67 -69.91 -44.31
C VAL A 444 101.44 -70.76 -43.29
N SER A 445 100.74 -71.45 -42.35
CA SER A 445 101.39 -72.29 -41.30
C SER A 445 101.44 -73.81 -41.59
N SER A 446 100.85 -74.26 -42.73
CA SER A 446 100.95 -75.62 -43.29
C SER A 446 102.00 -75.71 -44.42
#